data_692da951f3874e03a1b0d15cc7375c94
#
_entry.id   692da951f3874e03a1b0d15cc7375c94
#
_cell.length_a   1.000
_cell.length_b   1.000
_cell.length_c   1.000
_cell.angle_alpha   90.00
_cell.angle_beta   90.00
_cell.angle_gamma   90.00
#
_symmetry.space_group_name_H-M   'P 1'
#
loop_
_entity.id
_entity.type
_entity.pdbx_description
1 polymer ?
#
loop_
_entity_poly.entity_id
_entity_poly.type
_entity_poly.pdbx_seq_one_letter_code
_entity_poly.pdbx_strand_id
1 'polypeptide(L)'
;MQQHDERPWLVHYGPGVPAQIDVPDEPVTAALERAARRWPDRVALDFLGATTTFAGTDQAVRRAMGALHDLGVRRGDRVALVLPNSPTHLVAYHAVLRLGAIVVELNPTYTADELTHLLADCGATFAVVWHKVVATVLQARAGTPLAHVVSADISRDLPRRARFLLRLPVAAAREKRAALLGEVPAGVPDWHDRVAHARARVPAADVGGDDVALLQYTGGTTGTPKAAVLTHRNLVANLVHGEAWADFTPGEETVYGVLPFFHAFGLTFCLNLPSQLGATLVMFPNFDPAAVVDALRRRPATFIAGVAPMFDRIARAAEEAGGAALEGLRHTRLGFAGAMPIPTATVERWERLTGGLLIEGYGMTECAPIALGNPCTPARRPGTLGVPFPNTDLRIVDVDDHTVVVEPREDGVRRGELLVRGPQVFAGYWNRPEETAHQLLEDGWLRTGDVVEVDGTGWVTLVDRVKEMIIVGGFKVYPSQVEDHLRTMPGVADVAVVGIATDAGDDRVLAALVLEEDAAEPTLDEVRAYAEGRVPRYALPREVRVVDELPRSQIGKVMRRLVQERFTR
;
A
#
# COMPACT_ATOMS: atom_id res chain seq x y z
N MET A 1 -19.09 -29.29 -16.76
CA MET A 1 -17.94 -28.56 -17.30
C MET A 1 -18.50 -27.64 -18.39
N GLN A 2 -18.47 -26.32 -18.25
CA GLN A 2 -18.99 -25.21 -19.08
C GLN A 2 -20.06 -24.36 -18.39
N GLN A 3 -19.73 -23.67 -17.29
CA GLN A 3 -20.59 -22.61 -16.74
C GLN A 3 -19.79 -21.50 -15.99
N HIS A 4 -18.45 -21.44 -16.15
CA HIS A 4 -17.62 -20.49 -15.37
C HIS A 4 -16.91 -19.42 -16.23
N ASP A 5 -17.27 -19.28 -17.54
CA ASP A 5 -16.63 -18.32 -18.45
C ASP A 5 -17.41 -17.00 -18.62
N GLU A 6 -18.48 -16.78 -17.90
CA GLU A 6 -19.20 -15.51 -17.95
C GLU A 6 -18.54 -14.51 -17.01
N ARG A 7 -17.86 -13.52 -17.60
CA ARG A 7 -17.31 -12.34 -16.89
C ARG A 7 -18.34 -11.21 -16.95
N PRO A 8 -19.41 -11.25 -16.13
CA PRO A 8 -20.51 -10.30 -16.21
C PRO A 8 -20.08 -8.87 -15.94
N TRP A 9 -18.98 -8.68 -15.21
CA TRP A 9 -18.42 -7.37 -14.86
C TRP A 9 -17.82 -6.60 -16.05
N LEU A 10 -17.56 -7.23 -17.20
CA LEU A 10 -16.96 -6.55 -18.35
C LEU A 10 -17.82 -5.40 -18.89
N VAL A 11 -19.14 -5.45 -18.68
CA VAL A 11 -20.06 -4.37 -19.07
C VAL A 11 -19.84 -3.07 -18.29
N HIS A 12 -19.12 -3.14 -17.16
CA HIS A 12 -18.80 -2.00 -16.30
C HIS A 12 -17.45 -1.37 -16.60
N TYR A 13 -16.64 -1.96 -17.45
CA TYR A 13 -15.35 -1.41 -17.82
C TYR A 13 -15.50 -0.04 -18.48
N GLY A 14 -14.56 0.86 -18.16
CA GLY A 14 -14.49 2.17 -18.79
C GLY A 14 -14.25 2.06 -20.30
N PRO A 15 -14.56 3.11 -21.07
CA PRO A 15 -14.27 3.14 -22.50
C PRO A 15 -12.80 2.85 -22.78
N GLY A 16 -12.53 1.91 -23.68
CA GLY A 16 -11.16 1.55 -24.08
C GLY A 16 -10.44 0.57 -23.14
N VAL A 17 -11.00 0.22 -21.98
CA VAL A 17 -10.42 -0.79 -21.09
C VAL A 17 -10.66 -2.18 -21.68
N PRO A 18 -9.62 -2.94 -22.06
CA PRO A 18 -9.78 -4.25 -22.66
C PRO A 18 -10.08 -5.32 -21.61
N ALA A 19 -10.78 -6.38 -21.98
CA ALA A 19 -11.02 -7.53 -21.10
C ALA A 19 -9.74 -8.30 -20.75
N GLN A 20 -8.75 -8.25 -21.63
CA GLN A 20 -7.44 -8.90 -21.49
C GLN A 20 -6.34 -7.95 -21.98
N ILE A 21 -5.20 -7.99 -21.30
CA ILE A 21 -4.00 -7.20 -21.60
C ILE A 21 -2.83 -8.15 -21.70
N ASP A 22 -1.98 -7.95 -22.70
CA ASP A 22 -0.70 -8.64 -22.73
C ASP A 22 0.21 -8.11 -21.62
N VAL A 23 0.65 -9.00 -20.73
CA VAL A 23 1.64 -8.67 -19.71
C VAL A 23 3.03 -8.98 -20.29
N PRO A 24 3.87 -7.95 -20.54
CA PRO A 24 5.19 -8.16 -21.13
C PRO A 24 6.08 -9.05 -20.25
N ASP A 25 6.84 -9.95 -20.88
CA ASP A 25 7.85 -10.73 -20.19
C ASP A 25 9.15 -9.92 -20.07
N GLU A 26 9.17 -9.02 -19.10
CA GLU A 26 10.27 -8.10 -18.88
C GLU A 26 10.42 -7.77 -17.38
N PRO A 27 11.62 -7.30 -16.96
CA PRO A 27 11.78 -6.79 -15.61
C PRO A 27 11.02 -5.47 -15.42
N VAL A 28 10.49 -5.23 -14.21
CA VAL A 28 9.78 -3.98 -13.87
C VAL A 28 10.62 -2.72 -14.12
N THR A 29 11.96 -2.84 -14.12
CA THR A 29 12.89 -1.74 -14.40
C THR A 29 12.88 -1.29 -15.86
N ALA A 30 12.35 -2.10 -16.78
CA ALA A 30 12.26 -1.77 -18.20
C ALA A 30 11.40 -0.51 -18.45
N ALA A 31 10.41 -0.27 -17.60
CA ALA A 31 9.57 0.93 -17.63
C ALA A 31 10.39 2.23 -17.55
N LEU A 32 11.30 2.34 -16.55
CA LEU A 32 12.17 3.50 -16.41
C LEU A 32 13.14 3.64 -17.60
N GLU A 33 13.64 2.53 -18.13
CA GLU A 33 14.52 2.57 -19.29
C GLU A 33 13.81 3.05 -20.56
N ARG A 34 12.57 2.62 -20.76
CA ARG A 34 11.71 3.13 -21.86
C ARG A 34 11.45 4.62 -21.71
N ALA A 35 11.07 5.06 -20.51
CA ALA A 35 10.83 6.47 -20.23
C ALA A 35 12.09 7.31 -20.45
N ALA A 36 13.27 6.85 -20.01
CA ALA A 36 14.54 7.55 -20.20
C ALA A 36 14.94 7.66 -21.69
N ARG A 37 14.58 6.67 -22.51
CA ARG A 37 14.80 6.74 -23.97
C ARG A 37 13.80 7.65 -24.68
N ARG A 38 12.52 7.60 -24.27
CA ARG A 38 11.44 8.31 -24.96
C ARG A 38 11.35 9.78 -24.55
N TRP A 39 11.61 10.08 -23.27
CA TRP A 39 11.48 11.43 -22.69
C TRP A 39 12.71 11.83 -21.86
N PRO A 40 13.94 11.81 -22.42
CA PRO A 40 15.18 11.97 -21.66
C PRO A 40 15.26 13.26 -20.84
N ASP A 41 14.74 14.36 -21.39
CA ASP A 41 14.85 15.71 -20.81
C ASP A 41 13.65 16.10 -19.94
N ARG A 42 12.58 15.28 -19.90
CA ARG A 42 11.44 15.53 -19.02
C ARG A 42 11.82 15.25 -17.56
N VAL A 43 11.20 16.01 -16.67
CA VAL A 43 11.37 15.80 -15.23
C VAL A 43 10.75 14.46 -14.85
N ALA A 44 11.58 13.56 -14.35
CA ALA A 44 11.14 12.27 -13.80
C ALA A 44 10.78 12.42 -12.32
N LEU A 45 11.63 13.11 -11.56
CA LEU A 45 11.52 13.21 -10.09
C LEU A 45 11.48 14.68 -9.68
N ASP A 46 10.59 15.01 -8.74
CA ASP A 46 10.54 16.29 -8.02
C ASP A 46 10.49 15.98 -6.51
N PHE A 47 11.61 16.20 -5.83
CA PHE A 47 11.71 16.00 -4.40
C PHE A 47 11.80 17.34 -3.68
N LEU A 48 10.67 17.81 -3.15
CA LEU A 48 10.57 19.09 -2.45
C LEU A 48 11.15 20.27 -3.26
N GLY A 49 10.99 20.21 -4.59
CA GLY A 49 11.48 21.23 -5.53
C GLY A 49 12.87 20.95 -6.14
N ALA A 50 13.57 19.89 -5.75
CA ALA A 50 14.74 19.40 -6.48
C ALA A 50 14.29 18.47 -7.60
N THR A 51 14.62 18.80 -8.84
CA THR A 51 14.19 18.04 -10.00
C THR A 51 15.33 17.26 -10.65
N THR A 52 14.99 16.06 -11.16
CA THR A 52 15.91 15.23 -11.95
C THR A 52 15.15 14.73 -13.18
N THR A 53 15.80 14.76 -14.35
CA THR A 53 15.20 14.26 -15.60
C THR A 53 15.23 12.74 -15.68
N PHE A 54 14.49 12.15 -16.63
CA PHE A 54 14.54 10.69 -16.86
C PHE A 54 15.95 10.22 -17.22
N ALA A 55 16.66 10.93 -18.09
CA ALA A 55 18.06 10.60 -18.41
C ALA A 55 18.97 10.70 -17.17
N GLY A 56 18.78 11.75 -16.34
CA GLY A 56 19.53 11.92 -15.09
C GLY A 56 19.25 10.82 -14.08
N THR A 57 17.99 10.38 -13.97
CA THR A 57 17.57 9.29 -13.09
C THR A 57 18.17 7.95 -13.55
N ASP A 58 18.09 7.62 -14.84
CA ASP A 58 18.69 6.40 -15.39
C ASP A 58 20.22 6.39 -15.18
N GLN A 59 20.87 7.52 -15.39
CA GLN A 59 22.32 7.66 -15.12
C GLN A 59 22.65 7.44 -13.63
N ALA A 60 21.82 7.96 -12.71
CA ALA A 60 22.00 7.73 -11.28
C ALA A 60 21.84 6.24 -10.92
N VAL A 61 20.85 5.56 -11.50
CA VAL A 61 20.66 4.12 -11.34
C VAL A 61 21.88 3.34 -11.83
N ARG A 62 22.42 3.65 -13.02
CA ARG A 62 23.63 2.98 -13.55
C ARG A 62 24.86 3.16 -12.65
N ARG A 63 25.03 4.31 -12.04
CA ARG A 63 26.12 4.55 -11.06
C ARG A 63 25.90 3.75 -9.79
N ALA A 64 24.66 3.73 -9.31
CA ALA A 64 24.28 2.97 -8.12
C ALA A 64 24.47 1.46 -8.33
N MET A 65 24.18 0.91 -9.53
CA MET A 65 24.53 -0.46 -9.90
C MET A 65 26.03 -0.73 -9.71
N GLY A 66 26.90 0.18 -10.22
CA GLY A 66 28.35 0.08 -10.04
C GLY A 66 28.74 0.05 -8.56
N ALA A 67 28.16 0.94 -7.74
CA ALA A 67 28.43 1.02 -6.30
C ALA A 67 28.02 -0.26 -5.55
N LEU A 68 26.85 -0.79 -5.84
CA LEU A 68 26.37 -2.06 -5.24
C LEU A 68 27.20 -3.26 -5.70
N HIS A 69 27.56 -3.31 -6.96
CA HIS A 69 28.44 -4.35 -7.51
C HIS A 69 29.84 -4.31 -6.88
N ASP A 70 30.42 -3.10 -6.68
CA ASP A 70 31.71 -2.91 -6.00
C ASP A 70 31.64 -3.33 -4.51
N LEU A 71 30.45 -3.26 -3.88
CA LEU A 71 30.20 -3.79 -2.54
C LEU A 71 30.02 -5.30 -2.49
N GLY A 72 29.89 -5.95 -3.65
CA GLY A 72 29.73 -7.41 -3.74
C GLY A 72 28.33 -7.91 -4.05
N VAL A 73 27.35 -7.03 -4.29
CA VAL A 73 25.96 -7.44 -4.65
C VAL A 73 25.96 -8.18 -5.98
N ARG A 74 25.30 -9.32 -6.04
CA ARG A 74 25.17 -10.19 -7.23
C ARG A 74 23.71 -10.60 -7.42
N ARG A 75 23.42 -11.23 -8.57
CA ARG A 75 22.10 -11.81 -8.87
C ARG A 75 21.66 -12.76 -7.76
N GLY A 76 20.42 -12.63 -7.31
CA GLY A 76 19.81 -13.45 -6.27
C GLY A 76 20.12 -13.01 -4.83
N ASP A 77 21.04 -12.05 -4.61
CA ASP A 77 21.25 -11.48 -3.28
C ASP A 77 20.03 -10.68 -2.84
N ARG A 78 19.72 -10.73 -1.53
CA ARG A 78 18.68 -9.90 -0.94
C ARG A 78 19.31 -8.62 -0.39
N VAL A 79 18.78 -7.49 -0.85
CA VAL A 79 19.21 -6.15 -0.43
C VAL A 79 18.06 -5.47 0.28
N ALA A 80 18.20 -5.22 1.57
CA ALA A 80 17.21 -4.49 2.35
C ALA A 80 17.28 -2.98 2.05
N LEU A 81 16.13 -2.38 1.77
CA LEU A 81 15.94 -0.94 1.65
C LEU A 81 15.18 -0.46 2.88
N VAL A 82 15.85 0.30 3.74
CA VAL A 82 15.26 0.89 4.97
C VAL A 82 15.25 2.40 4.78
N LEU A 83 14.40 2.86 3.85
CA LEU A 83 14.42 4.22 3.32
C LEU A 83 13.02 4.85 3.31
N PRO A 84 12.91 6.17 3.57
CA PRO A 84 11.69 6.90 3.27
C PRO A 84 11.62 7.21 1.78
N ASN A 85 10.46 7.68 1.31
CA ASN A 85 10.28 8.13 -0.05
C ASN A 85 11.31 9.21 -0.41
N SER A 86 12.15 8.94 -1.38
CA SER A 86 13.22 9.85 -1.82
C SER A 86 13.76 9.42 -3.19
N PRO A 87 14.45 10.31 -3.93
CA PRO A 87 15.21 9.93 -5.12
C PRO A 87 16.19 8.79 -4.86
N THR A 88 16.88 8.84 -3.71
CA THR A 88 17.79 7.78 -3.28
C THR A 88 17.10 6.41 -3.17
N HIS A 89 15.87 6.35 -2.65
CA HIS A 89 15.10 5.10 -2.56
C HIS A 89 14.82 4.54 -3.97
N LEU A 90 14.25 5.34 -4.86
CA LEU A 90 13.96 4.93 -6.23
C LEU A 90 15.22 4.47 -6.96
N VAL A 91 16.32 5.20 -6.83
CA VAL A 91 17.61 4.84 -7.46
C VAL A 91 18.16 3.53 -6.91
N ALA A 92 18.12 3.33 -5.59
CA ALA A 92 18.57 2.09 -4.97
C ALA A 92 17.70 0.90 -5.41
N TYR A 93 16.37 1.04 -5.39
CA TYR A 93 15.42 0.03 -5.85
C TYR A 93 15.72 -0.44 -7.28
N HIS A 94 15.78 0.49 -8.23
CA HIS A 94 16.07 0.13 -9.62
C HIS A 94 17.48 -0.44 -9.80
N ALA A 95 18.47 0.04 -9.04
CA ALA A 95 19.84 -0.48 -9.14
C ALA A 95 19.97 -1.92 -8.64
N VAL A 96 19.31 -2.26 -7.54
CA VAL A 96 19.27 -3.63 -7.01
C VAL A 96 18.62 -4.56 -8.03
N LEU A 97 17.44 -4.20 -8.54
CA LEU A 97 16.71 -5.02 -9.52
C LEU A 97 17.46 -5.20 -10.84
N ARG A 98 18.12 -4.16 -11.36
CA ARG A 98 18.93 -4.27 -12.59
C ARG A 98 20.17 -5.14 -12.42
N LEU A 99 20.65 -5.37 -11.21
CA LEU A 99 21.69 -6.36 -10.92
C LEU A 99 21.13 -7.79 -10.83
N GLY A 100 19.81 -7.97 -10.96
CA GLY A 100 19.14 -9.25 -10.74
C GLY A 100 19.11 -9.66 -9.27
N ALA A 101 19.37 -8.72 -8.36
CA ALA A 101 19.23 -8.92 -6.93
C ALA A 101 17.78 -8.64 -6.48
N ILE A 102 17.41 -9.17 -5.34
CA ILE A 102 16.06 -9.12 -4.79
C ILE A 102 15.97 -7.95 -3.79
N VAL A 103 15.02 -7.06 -3.99
CA VAL A 103 14.73 -6.00 -3.02
C VAL A 103 13.97 -6.57 -1.84
N VAL A 104 14.31 -6.12 -0.63
CA VAL A 104 13.52 -6.35 0.58
C VAL A 104 13.11 -4.99 1.14
N GLU A 105 11.84 -4.65 0.97
CA GLU A 105 11.32 -3.37 1.46
C GLU A 105 11.01 -3.45 2.96
N LEU A 106 11.69 -2.60 3.74
CA LEU A 106 11.52 -2.53 5.19
C LEU A 106 11.18 -1.11 5.62
N ASN A 107 10.19 -1.03 6.51
CA ASN A 107 9.78 0.25 7.06
C ASN A 107 10.86 0.88 7.94
N PRO A 108 11.28 2.13 7.67
CA PRO A 108 12.29 2.81 8.47
C PRO A 108 11.85 3.17 9.91
N THR A 109 10.58 2.94 10.25
CA THR A 109 10.08 3.17 11.62
C THR A 109 10.03 1.90 12.47
N TYR A 110 10.43 0.75 11.92
CA TYR A 110 10.53 -0.48 12.72
C TYR A 110 11.55 -0.39 13.82
N THR A 111 11.24 -1.04 14.94
CA THR A 111 12.15 -1.21 16.07
C THR A 111 13.33 -2.13 15.71
N ALA A 112 14.38 -2.14 16.54
CA ALA A 112 15.51 -3.04 16.32
C ALA A 112 15.09 -4.52 16.37
N ASP A 113 14.18 -4.89 17.26
CA ASP A 113 13.69 -6.28 17.40
C ASP A 113 12.90 -6.72 16.18
N GLU A 114 11.99 -5.87 15.67
CA GLU A 114 11.26 -6.13 14.41
C GLU A 114 12.23 -6.30 13.24
N LEU A 115 13.20 -5.40 13.09
CA LEU A 115 14.21 -5.48 12.04
C LEU A 115 15.08 -6.73 12.16
N THR A 116 15.45 -7.14 13.39
CA THR A 116 16.21 -8.37 13.63
C THR A 116 15.46 -9.58 13.09
N HIS A 117 14.17 -9.68 13.41
CA HIS A 117 13.33 -10.78 12.94
C HIS A 117 13.26 -10.80 11.40
N LEU A 118 12.95 -9.65 10.77
CA LEU A 118 12.75 -9.55 9.33
C LEU A 118 14.05 -9.78 8.53
N LEU A 119 15.18 -9.24 9.01
CA LEU A 119 16.49 -9.42 8.38
C LEU A 119 17.00 -10.87 8.49
N ALA A 120 16.71 -11.55 9.61
CA ALA A 120 17.01 -12.96 9.76
C ALA A 120 16.16 -13.83 8.84
N ASP A 121 14.85 -13.55 8.75
CA ASP A 121 13.89 -14.30 7.93
C ASP A 121 14.18 -14.16 6.42
N CYS A 122 14.39 -12.93 5.91
CA CYS A 122 14.69 -12.75 4.48
C CYS A 122 16.12 -13.14 4.10
N GLY A 123 17.02 -13.23 5.06
CA GLY A 123 18.42 -13.55 4.81
C GLY A 123 19.17 -12.46 4.03
N ALA A 124 18.81 -11.20 4.19
CA ALA A 124 19.49 -10.07 3.55
C ALA A 124 20.91 -9.90 4.08
N THR A 125 21.88 -9.81 3.16
CA THR A 125 23.29 -9.61 3.49
C THR A 125 23.75 -8.18 3.26
N PHE A 126 22.98 -7.38 2.53
CA PHE A 126 23.22 -5.97 2.23
C PHE A 126 22.03 -5.14 2.65
N ALA A 127 22.29 -3.89 3.11
CA ALA A 127 21.24 -2.92 3.37
C ALA A 127 21.65 -1.51 2.95
N VAL A 128 20.72 -0.77 2.31
CA VAL A 128 20.80 0.68 2.11
C VAL A 128 19.84 1.32 3.10
N VAL A 129 20.37 2.12 4.00
CA VAL A 129 19.69 2.53 5.22
C VAL A 129 19.65 4.04 5.34
N TRP A 130 18.47 4.60 5.58
CA TRP A 130 18.33 6.01 5.89
C TRP A 130 19.23 6.41 7.07
N HIS A 131 19.99 7.47 6.89
CA HIS A 131 20.95 8.02 7.85
C HIS A 131 20.39 8.08 9.28
N LYS A 132 19.11 8.43 9.43
CA LYS A 132 18.43 8.57 10.71
C LYS A 132 18.30 7.25 11.50
N VAL A 133 18.20 6.12 10.81
CA VAL A 133 17.91 4.81 11.44
C VAL A 133 19.06 3.82 11.34
N VAL A 134 20.25 4.28 10.94
CA VAL A 134 21.45 3.43 10.84
C VAL A 134 21.79 2.76 12.18
N ALA A 135 21.71 3.50 13.29
CA ALA A 135 21.99 2.94 14.61
C ALA A 135 21.03 1.79 14.98
N THR A 136 19.74 1.94 14.68
CA THR A 136 18.72 0.90 14.89
C THR A 136 19.00 -0.35 14.05
N VAL A 137 19.37 -0.18 12.75
CA VAL A 137 19.71 -1.30 11.88
C VAL A 137 21.01 -2.00 12.33
N LEU A 138 22.01 -1.25 12.79
CA LEU A 138 23.24 -1.83 13.34
C LEU A 138 22.98 -2.61 14.64
N GLN A 139 22.06 -2.14 15.47
CA GLN A 139 21.62 -2.90 16.64
C GLN A 139 20.92 -4.20 16.21
N ALA A 140 20.03 -4.12 15.23
CA ALA A 140 19.31 -5.28 14.68
C ALA A 140 20.22 -6.28 13.96
N ARG A 141 21.39 -5.86 13.49
CA ARG A 141 22.36 -6.70 12.77
C ARG A 141 22.81 -7.92 13.56
N ALA A 142 22.87 -7.82 14.90
CA ALA A 142 23.29 -8.90 15.75
C ALA A 142 22.36 -10.11 15.59
N GLY A 143 22.92 -11.29 15.24
CA GLY A 143 22.13 -12.52 15.01
C GLY A 143 21.47 -12.62 13.63
N THR A 144 21.76 -11.71 12.69
CA THR A 144 21.30 -11.74 11.32
C THR A 144 22.47 -11.93 10.33
N PRO A 145 22.21 -12.37 9.07
CA PRO A 145 23.25 -12.47 8.05
C PRO A 145 23.70 -11.12 7.48
N LEU A 146 23.15 -9.99 7.93
CA LEU A 146 23.45 -8.66 7.41
C LEU A 146 24.92 -8.29 7.59
N ALA A 147 25.69 -8.32 6.51
CA ALA A 147 27.13 -8.05 6.49
C ALA A 147 27.46 -6.59 6.16
N HIS A 148 26.74 -6.01 5.22
CA HIS A 148 27.05 -4.71 4.64
C HIS A 148 25.90 -3.73 4.83
N VAL A 149 26.18 -2.63 5.53
CA VAL A 149 25.24 -1.50 5.75
C VAL A 149 25.82 -0.27 5.11
N VAL A 150 25.04 0.39 4.25
CA VAL A 150 25.40 1.66 3.60
C VAL A 150 24.42 2.74 4.06
N SER A 151 24.93 3.85 4.55
CA SER A 151 24.13 4.97 5.07
C SER A 151 23.72 5.91 3.94
N ALA A 152 22.44 6.25 3.85
CA ALA A 152 21.89 7.17 2.85
C ALA A 152 21.39 8.48 3.49
N ASP A 153 22.08 9.57 3.19
CA ASP A 153 21.70 10.93 3.59
C ASP A 153 20.73 11.54 2.58
N ILE A 154 19.42 11.38 2.80
CA ILE A 154 18.38 11.93 1.91
C ILE A 154 18.36 13.47 1.89
N SER A 155 19.03 14.17 2.80
CA SER A 155 19.16 15.63 2.72
C SER A 155 19.98 16.07 1.50
N ARG A 156 20.81 15.18 0.95
CA ARG A 156 21.57 15.43 -0.29
C ARG A 156 20.66 15.45 -1.54
N ASP A 157 19.47 14.89 -1.45
CA ASP A 157 18.46 14.92 -2.52
C ASP A 157 17.68 16.25 -2.56
N LEU A 158 17.76 17.06 -1.50
CA LEU A 158 17.08 18.36 -1.41
C LEU A 158 17.66 19.42 -2.34
N PRO A 159 16.88 20.48 -2.69
CA PRO A 159 17.40 21.64 -3.41
C PRO A 159 18.63 22.24 -2.72
N ARG A 160 19.59 22.75 -3.52
CA ARG A 160 20.84 23.34 -3.01
C ARG A 160 20.61 24.39 -1.93
N ARG A 161 19.58 25.24 -2.11
CA ARG A 161 19.20 26.27 -1.12
C ARG A 161 18.73 25.65 0.19
N ALA A 162 17.89 24.62 0.15
CA ALA A 162 17.40 23.92 1.34
C ALA A 162 18.58 23.27 2.09
N ARG A 163 19.51 22.61 1.38
CA ARG A 163 20.72 22.02 1.97
C ARG A 163 21.59 23.07 2.67
N PHE A 164 21.71 24.27 2.09
CA PHE A 164 22.43 25.37 2.71
C PHE A 164 21.72 25.85 3.99
N LEU A 165 20.39 26.05 3.93
CA LEU A 165 19.59 26.48 5.08
C LEU A 165 19.66 25.48 6.24
N LEU A 166 19.71 24.18 5.96
CA LEU A 166 19.87 23.15 6.99
C LEU A 166 21.19 23.26 7.76
N ARG A 167 22.22 23.92 7.24
CA ARG A 167 23.52 24.10 7.88
C ARG A 167 23.55 25.30 8.83
N LEU A 168 22.56 26.18 8.79
CA LEU A 168 22.51 27.36 9.64
C LEU A 168 22.42 26.97 11.12
N PRO A 169 23.08 27.72 12.02
CA PRO A 169 23.10 27.44 13.46
C PRO A 169 21.84 27.95 14.19
N VAL A 170 20.66 27.90 13.53
CA VAL A 170 19.39 28.36 14.10
C VAL A 170 18.53 27.17 14.54
N ALA A 171 17.62 27.37 15.51
CA ALA A 171 16.82 26.31 16.10
C ALA A 171 15.99 25.54 15.05
N ALA A 172 15.28 26.25 14.16
CA ALA A 172 14.47 25.64 13.10
C ALA A 172 15.30 24.78 12.12
N ALA A 173 16.54 25.18 11.82
CA ALA A 173 17.44 24.38 10.96
C ALA A 173 17.93 23.12 11.71
N ARG A 174 18.19 23.23 13.02
CA ARG A 174 18.59 22.08 13.85
C ARG A 174 17.45 21.05 13.95
N GLU A 175 16.23 21.51 14.18
CA GLU A 175 15.03 20.66 14.24
C GLU A 175 14.79 19.91 12.91
N LYS A 176 14.77 20.63 11.78
CA LYS A 176 14.62 20.03 10.45
C LYS A 176 15.74 19.06 10.11
N ARG A 177 16.98 19.37 10.53
CA ARG A 177 18.12 18.48 10.36
C ARG A 177 17.97 17.21 11.18
N ALA A 178 17.55 17.31 12.45
CA ALA A 178 17.29 16.17 13.32
C ALA A 178 16.12 15.29 12.82
N ALA A 179 15.18 15.89 12.09
CA ALA A 179 14.10 15.12 11.44
C ALA A 179 14.61 14.26 10.27
N LEU A 180 15.67 14.70 9.57
CA LEU A 180 16.20 14.04 8.37
C LEU A 180 17.44 13.19 8.64
N LEU A 181 18.25 13.54 9.63
CA LEU A 181 19.55 12.95 9.90
C LEU A 181 19.61 12.38 11.31
N GLY A 182 20.39 11.32 11.49
CA GLY A 182 20.79 10.76 12.77
C GLY A 182 22.32 10.74 12.90
N GLU A 183 22.82 10.10 13.95
CA GLU A 183 24.25 9.83 14.11
C GLU A 183 24.60 8.53 13.37
N VAL A 184 25.61 8.60 12.50
CA VAL A 184 26.13 7.43 11.79
C VAL A 184 27.47 7.06 12.42
N PRO A 185 27.61 5.84 12.95
CA PRO A 185 28.89 5.37 13.50
C PRO A 185 30.03 5.40 12.47
N ALA A 186 31.24 5.65 12.97
CA ALA A 186 32.43 5.62 12.14
C ALA A 186 32.60 4.27 11.43
N GLY A 187 33.01 4.30 10.17
CA GLY A 187 33.22 3.10 9.37
C GLY A 187 32.01 2.63 8.56
N VAL A 188 30.81 3.20 8.77
CA VAL A 188 29.67 2.95 7.89
C VAL A 188 29.83 3.77 6.60
N PRO A 189 29.89 3.14 5.42
CA PRO A 189 30.07 3.85 4.16
C PRO A 189 28.84 4.69 3.81
N ASP A 190 29.09 5.86 3.23
CA ASP A 190 28.05 6.75 2.72
C ASP A 190 27.63 6.33 1.30
N TRP A 191 26.32 6.28 1.05
CA TRP A 191 25.72 5.89 -0.23
C TRP A 191 26.14 6.83 -1.38
N HIS A 192 26.00 8.12 -1.18
CA HIS A 192 26.29 9.11 -2.24
C HIS A 192 27.76 9.12 -2.61
N ASP A 193 28.64 8.92 -1.64
CA ASP A 193 30.08 8.84 -1.90
C ASP A 193 30.42 7.54 -2.63
N ARG A 194 29.78 6.42 -2.28
CA ARG A 194 29.94 5.16 -3.03
C ARG A 194 29.44 5.30 -4.46
N VAL A 195 28.27 5.90 -4.68
CA VAL A 195 27.70 6.12 -6.03
C VAL A 195 28.57 7.10 -6.85
N ALA A 196 29.12 8.15 -6.22
CA ALA A 196 29.99 9.11 -6.90
C ALA A 196 31.32 8.50 -7.34
N HIS A 197 31.87 7.54 -6.57
CA HIS A 197 33.18 6.91 -6.81
C HIS A 197 33.08 5.49 -7.37
N ALA A 198 31.89 5.04 -7.78
CA ALA A 198 31.71 3.72 -8.37
C ALA A 198 32.59 3.56 -9.61
N ARG A 199 33.36 2.48 -9.66
CA ARG A 199 34.32 2.18 -10.73
C ARG A 199 33.73 1.24 -11.77
N ALA A 200 32.91 0.28 -11.31
CA ALA A 200 32.34 -0.72 -12.20
C ALA A 200 31.28 -0.10 -13.13
N ARG A 201 31.42 -0.37 -14.42
CA ARG A 201 30.32 -0.22 -15.38
C ARG A 201 29.72 -1.60 -15.58
N VAL A 202 28.61 -1.87 -14.88
CA VAL A 202 27.98 -3.17 -14.89
C VAL A 202 26.79 -3.14 -15.84
N PRO A 203 26.70 -4.08 -16.79
CA PRO A 203 25.47 -4.24 -17.57
C PRO A 203 24.32 -4.69 -16.66
N ALA A 204 23.09 -4.41 -17.07
CA ALA A 204 21.92 -4.99 -16.41
C ALA A 204 21.98 -6.52 -16.54
N ALA A 205 21.54 -7.23 -15.50
CA ALA A 205 21.40 -8.67 -15.56
C ALA A 205 20.28 -9.05 -16.55
N ASP A 206 20.44 -10.22 -17.14
CA ASP A 206 19.37 -10.83 -17.95
C ASP A 206 18.33 -11.40 -17.00
N VAL A 207 17.22 -10.68 -16.82
CA VAL A 207 16.14 -10.97 -15.86
C VAL A 207 14.82 -10.98 -16.61
N GLY A 208 14.07 -12.06 -16.46
CA GLY A 208 12.73 -12.23 -17.03
C GLY A 208 11.61 -11.90 -16.05
N GLY A 209 10.37 -11.99 -16.53
CA GLY A 209 9.19 -11.73 -15.70
C GLY A 209 9.04 -12.66 -14.51
N ASP A 210 9.49 -13.90 -14.62
CA ASP A 210 9.34 -14.92 -13.56
C ASP A 210 10.45 -14.89 -12.50
N ASP A 211 11.52 -14.09 -12.71
CA ASP A 211 12.53 -13.86 -11.67
C ASP A 211 11.90 -13.11 -10.47
N VAL A 212 12.38 -13.46 -9.27
CA VAL A 212 11.94 -12.78 -8.03
C VAL A 212 12.49 -11.36 -7.98
N ALA A 213 11.60 -10.38 -7.89
CA ALA A 213 11.96 -8.97 -7.79
C ALA A 213 12.01 -8.50 -6.34
N LEU A 214 11.01 -8.90 -5.54
CA LEU A 214 10.72 -8.26 -4.28
C LEU A 214 10.27 -9.27 -3.21
N LEU A 215 10.77 -9.10 -2.00
CA LEU A 215 10.19 -9.66 -0.79
C LEU A 215 9.47 -8.54 -0.04
N GLN A 216 8.13 -8.62 -0.02
CA GLN A 216 7.28 -7.62 0.61
C GLN A 216 6.64 -8.19 1.87
N TYR A 217 7.01 -7.68 3.03
CA TYR A 217 6.43 -8.13 4.28
C TYR A 217 4.98 -7.69 4.45
N THR A 218 4.14 -8.63 4.84
CA THR A 218 2.74 -8.36 5.17
C THR A 218 2.60 -8.22 6.67
N GLY A 219 1.88 -7.20 7.11
CA GLY A 219 1.43 -7.07 8.50
C GLY A 219 0.26 -8.00 8.78
N GLY A 220 0.48 -9.31 8.75
CA GLY A 220 -0.58 -10.30 8.91
C GLY A 220 -1.36 -10.13 10.22
N THR A 221 -2.68 -10.33 10.16
CA THR A 221 -3.56 -10.39 11.34
C THR A 221 -3.21 -11.54 12.30
N THR A 222 -2.31 -12.45 11.89
CA THR A 222 -1.92 -13.67 12.62
C THR A 222 -0.64 -13.54 13.46
N GLY A 223 -0.02 -12.37 13.54
CA GLY A 223 1.06 -12.10 14.49
C GLY A 223 2.47 -12.05 13.88
N THR A 224 2.95 -13.06 13.16
CA THR A 224 4.30 -13.06 12.57
C THR A 224 4.26 -12.52 11.15
N PRO A 225 5.03 -11.46 10.82
CA PRO A 225 5.12 -10.96 9.45
C PRO A 225 5.64 -12.04 8.49
N LYS A 226 5.06 -12.11 7.29
CA LYS A 226 5.47 -13.03 6.23
C LYS A 226 5.88 -12.24 5.00
N ALA A 227 6.96 -12.65 4.34
CA ALA A 227 7.40 -12.02 3.10
C ALA A 227 6.68 -12.65 1.91
N ALA A 228 5.82 -11.90 1.24
CA ALA A 228 5.26 -12.27 -0.06
C ALA A 228 6.37 -12.18 -1.12
N VAL A 229 6.53 -13.24 -1.89
CA VAL A 229 7.48 -13.32 -3.02
C VAL A 229 6.79 -12.76 -4.26
N LEU A 230 7.20 -11.58 -4.69
CA LEU A 230 6.68 -10.92 -5.88
C LEU A 230 7.71 -11.03 -7.02
N THR A 231 7.28 -11.57 -8.14
CA THR A 231 8.08 -11.64 -9.36
C THR A 231 7.99 -10.32 -10.13
N HIS A 232 8.89 -10.11 -11.09
CA HIS A 232 8.78 -8.98 -12.00
C HIS A 232 7.45 -8.98 -12.75
N ARG A 233 6.97 -10.16 -13.19
CA ARG A 233 5.66 -10.33 -13.86
C ARG A 233 4.49 -9.83 -12.99
N ASN A 234 4.50 -10.14 -11.70
CA ASN A 234 3.44 -9.68 -10.79
C ASN A 234 3.38 -8.14 -10.73
N LEU A 235 4.55 -7.49 -10.62
CA LEU A 235 4.65 -6.03 -10.59
C LEU A 235 4.27 -5.41 -11.93
N VAL A 236 4.78 -5.94 -13.05
CA VAL A 236 4.48 -5.46 -14.40
C VAL A 236 2.99 -5.61 -14.70
N ALA A 237 2.35 -6.72 -14.30
CA ALA A 237 0.91 -6.91 -14.47
C ALA A 237 0.10 -5.76 -13.84
N ASN A 238 0.44 -5.36 -12.61
CA ASN A 238 -0.23 -4.23 -11.96
C ASN A 238 0.03 -2.89 -12.67
N LEU A 239 1.20 -2.70 -13.28
CA LEU A 239 1.50 -1.47 -14.03
C LEU A 239 0.64 -1.37 -15.30
N VAL A 240 0.54 -2.45 -16.07
CA VAL A 240 -0.29 -2.46 -17.28
C VAL A 240 -1.79 -2.42 -16.94
N HIS A 241 -2.20 -3.02 -15.82
CA HIS A 241 -3.57 -2.88 -15.30
C HIS A 241 -3.88 -1.42 -14.97
N GLY A 242 -3.02 -0.75 -14.19
CA GLY A 242 -3.20 0.65 -13.80
C GLY A 242 -3.20 1.60 -15.00
N GLU A 243 -2.29 1.38 -15.96
CA GLU A 243 -2.23 2.17 -17.20
C GLU A 243 -3.50 2.03 -18.03
N ALA A 244 -4.02 0.81 -18.19
CA ALA A 244 -5.22 0.56 -18.97
C ALA A 244 -6.52 0.96 -18.26
N TRP A 245 -6.54 0.96 -16.92
CA TRP A 245 -7.74 1.25 -16.13
C TRP A 245 -8.12 2.72 -16.13
N ALA A 246 -7.12 3.60 -16.18
CA ALA A 246 -7.31 5.03 -16.17
C ALA A 246 -6.87 5.64 -17.52
N ASP A 247 -7.56 6.67 -17.96
CA ASP A 247 -7.24 7.40 -19.18
C ASP A 247 -6.03 8.33 -18.94
N PHE A 248 -4.85 7.72 -18.76
CA PHE A 248 -3.58 8.45 -18.62
C PHE A 248 -3.03 8.88 -19.96
N THR A 249 -2.42 10.07 -19.98
CA THR A 249 -1.66 10.56 -21.13
C THR A 249 -0.16 10.34 -20.91
N PRO A 250 0.44 9.30 -21.52
CA PRO A 250 1.85 8.99 -21.31
C PRO A 250 2.77 10.19 -21.59
N GLY A 251 3.67 10.46 -20.64
CA GLY A 251 4.59 11.60 -20.70
C GLY A 251 4.03 12.92 -20.15
N GLU A 252 2.74 13.03 -19.84
CA GLU A 252 2.12 14.29 -19.39
C GLU A 252 1.66 14.29 -17.93
N GLU A 253 1.61 13.12 -17.32
CA GLU A 253 1.09 12.98 -15.97
C GLU A 253 2.04 13.50 -14.88
N THR A 254 1.44 13.91 -13.77
CA THR A 254 2.13 14.24 -12.52
C THR A 254 1.52 13.43 -11.39
N VAL A 255 2.30 12.50 -10.88
CA VAL A 255 1.91 11.57 -9.81
C VAL A 255 2.46 12.04 -8.47
N TYR A 256 1.61 12.09 -7.46
CA TYR A 256 2.06 12.44 -6.10
C TYR A 256 2.33 11.18 -5.27
N GLY A 257 3.59 11.02 -4.86
CA GLY A 257 4.06 9.92 -4.03
C GLY A 257 3.82 10.17 -2.54
N VAL A 258 2.56 10.22 -2.13
CA VAL A 258 2.16 10.44 -0.72
C VAL A 258 2.12 9.14 0.09
N LEU A 259 2.01 7.99 -0.56
CA LEU A 259 2.08 6.67 0.08
C LEU A 259 3.52 6.22 0.25
N PRO A 260 3.84 5.47 1.32
CA PRO A 260 5.18 4.92 1.53
C PRO A 260 5.58 3.93 0.43
N PHE A 261 6.79 4.05 -0.12
CA PHE A 261 7.30 3.15 -1.16
C PHE A 261 7.59 1.74 -0.62
N PHE A 262 7.90 1.62 0.67
CA PHE A 262 8.09 0.32 1.33
C PHE A 262 6.78 -0.47 1.53
N HIS A 263 5.63 0.07 1.13
CA HIS A 263 4.34 -0.62 1.12
C HIS A 263 3.91 -0.90 -0.32
N ALA A 264 3.40 -2.10 -0.60
CA ALA A 264 3.06 -2.55 -1.94
C ALA A 264 2.20 -1.55 -2.74
N PHE A 265 1.25 -0.86 -2.08
CA PHE A 265 0.40 0.15 -2.72
C PHE A 265 1.22 1.37 -3.17
N GLY A 266 2.07 1.91 -2.29
CA GLY A 266 2.97 3.02 -2.63
C GLY A 266 4.05 2.62 -3.64
N LEU A 267 4.60 1.40 -3.52
CA LEU A 267 5.59 0.88 -4.45
C LEU A 267 5.03 0.84 -5.89
N THR A 268 3.84 0.30 -6.06
CA THR A 268 3.26 0.15 -7.40
C THR A 268 2.77 1.48 -7.95
N PHE A 269 1.91 2.22 -7.23
CA PHE A 269 1.26 3.40 -7.78
C PHE A 269 2.05 4.71 -7.63
N CYS A 270 2.96 4.78 -6.65
CA CYS A 270 3.77 5.97 -6.45
C CYS A 270 5.21 5.83 -6.94
N LEU A 271 5.83 4.62 -6.94
CA LEU A 271 7.20 4.46 -7.41
C LEU A 271 7.28 3.94 -8.85
N ASN A 272 6.59 2.81 -9.16
CA ASN A 272 6.73 2.14 -10.44
C ASN A 272 5.84 2.72 -11.55
N LEU A 273 4.56 3.02 -11.27
CA LEU A 273 3.62 3.54 -12.27
C LEU A 273 4.08 4.85 -12.93
N PRO A 274 4.67 5.83 -12.21
CA PRO A 274 5.23 7.01 -12.87
C PRO A 274 6.27 6.68 -13.93
N SER A 275 7.12 5.67 -13.70
CA SER A 275 8.10 5.22 -14.70
C SER A 275 7.43 4.58 -15.91
N GLN A 276 6.36 3.82 -15.72
CA GLN A 276 5.58 3.21 -16.80
C GLN A 276 4.93 4.28 -17.70
N LEU A 277 4.34 5.29 -17.08
CA LEU A 277 3.66 6.39 -17.78
C LEU A 277 4.61 7.46 -18.34
N GLY A 278 5.90 7.48 -17.98
CA GLY A 278 6.77 8.62 -18.25
C GLY A 278 6.33 9.89 -17.49
N ALA A 279 5.69 9.72 -16.35
CA ALA A 279 5.12 10.76 -15.52
C ALA A 279 6.17 11.40 -14.60
N THR A 280 5.96 12.66 -14.23
CA THR A 280 6.74 13.26 -13.13
C THR A 280 6.24 12.72 -11.79
N LEU A 281 7.12 12.12 -11.00
CA LEU A 281 6.86 11.72 -9.62
C LEU A 281 7.25 12.84 -8.66
N VAL A 282 6.26 13.41 -7.97
CA VAL A 282 6.46 14.36 -6.86
C VAL A 282 6.51 13.58 -5.56
N MET A 283 7.64 13.64 -4.85
CA MET A 283 7.90 12.81 -3.68
C MET A 283 7.91 13.58 -2.37
N PHE A 284 7.38 12.93 -1.34
CA PHE A 284 7.36 13.41 0.04
C PHE A 284 7.98 12.33 0.95
N PRO A 285 8.99 12.65 1.78
CA PRO A 285 9.63 11.65 2.65
C PRO A 285 8.67 11.04 3.68
N ASN A 286 7.66 11.79 4.05
CA ASN A 286 6.50 11.41 4.85
C ASN A 286 5.29 12.21 4.39
N PHE A 287 4.09 11.71 4.67
CA PHE A 287 2.86 12.44 4.35
C PHE A 287 2.72 13.68 5.24
N ASP A 288 2.76 14.85 4.61
CA ASP A 288 2.54 16.17 5.23
C ASP A 288 1.65 17.01 4.30
N PRO A 289 0.38 17.32 4.70
CA PRO A 289 -0.52 18.12 3.89
C PRO A 289 0.02 19.49 3.49
N ALA A 290 0.81 20.14 4.37
CA ALA A 290 1.42 21.43 4.06
C ALA A 290 2.44 21.32 2.92
N ALA A 291 3.29 20.28 2.94
CA ALA A 291 4.24 20.01 1.86
C ALA A 291 3.52 19.65 0.54
N VAL A 292 2.39 18.93 0.61
CA VAL A 292 1.55 18.62 -0.56
C VAL A 292 0.98 19.91 -1.16
N VAL A 293 0.41 20.79 -0.34
CA VAL A 293 -0.13 22.09 -0.76
C VAL A 293 0.96 22.98 -1.41
N ASP A 294 2.15 23.00 -0.83
CA ASP A 294 3.29 23.72 -1.42
C ASP A 294 3.73 23.12 -2.78
N ALA A 295 3.63 21.82 -2.92
CA ALA A 295 3.91 21.16 -4.21
C ALA A 295 2.83 21.50 -5.25
N LEU A 296 1.53 21.50 -4.89
CA LEU A 296 0.43 21.84 -5.78
C LEU A 296 0.58 23.23 -6.42
N ARG A 297 1.13 24.20 -5.67
CA ARG A 297 1.44 25.55 -6.20
C ARG A 297 2.50 25.57 -7.30
N ARG A 298 3.43 24.61 -7.27
CA ARG A 298 4.57 24.55 -8.19
C ARG A 298 4.34 23.61 -9.36
N ARG A 299 3.72 22.48 -9.08
CA ARG A 299 3.51 21.38 -10.02
C ARG A 299 2.17 20.70 -9.72
N PRO A 300 1.09 21.14 -10.38
CA PRO A 300 -0.24 20.55 -10.19
C PRO A 300 -0.21 19.02 -10.35
N ALA A 301 -0.96 18.32 -9.49
CA ALA A 301 -1.10 16.87 -9.57
C ALA A 301 -2.15 16.50 -10.62
N THR A 302 -1.93 15.41 -11.37
CA THR A 302 -2.98 14.82 -12.23
C THR A 302 -3.53 13.53 -11.64
N PHE A 303 -2.69 12.82 -10.86
CA PHE A 303 -3.05 11.57 -10.19
C PHE A 303 -2.48 11.52 -8.76
N ILE A 304 -3.32 11.09 -7.83
CA ILE A 304 -2.93 10.86 -6.43
C ILE A 304 -3.46 9.50 -5.99
N ALA A 305 -2.55 8.58 -5.61
CA ALA A 305 -2.91 7.36 -4.89
C ALA A 305 -2.74 7.59 -3.39
N GLY A 306 -3.73 7.20 -2.58
CA GLY A 306 -3.71 7.46 -1.14
C GLY A 306 -4.69 6.61 -0.35
N VAL A 307 -4.81 6.90 0.93
CA VAL A 307 -5.86 6.36 1.80
C VAL A 307 -6.85 7.46 2.17
N ALA A 308 -8.08 7.10 2.54
CA ALA A 308 -9.17 8.06 2.79
C ALA A 308 -8.78 9.27 3.66
N PRO A 309 -8.07 9.12 4.82
CA PRO A 309 -7.65 10.27 5.63
C PRO A 309 -6.67 11.22 4.93
N MET A 310 -5.87 10.72 3.97
CA MET A 310 -4.95 11.59 3.21
C MET A 310 -5.71 12.51 2.29
N PHE A 311 -6.73 12.00 1.58
CA PHE A 311 -7.57 12.80 0.70
C PHE A 311 -8.31 13.90 1.47
N ASP A 312 -8.91 13.58 2.62
CA ASP A 312 -9.59 14.57 3.46
C ASP A 312 -8.61 15.66 3.95
N ARG A 313 -7.42 15.27 4.44
CA ARG A 313 -6.41 16.22 4.92
C ARG A 313 -5.83 17.10 3.82
N ILE A 314 -5.61 16.54 2.60
CA ILE A 314 -5.15 17.32 1.44
C ILE A 314 -6.25 18.32 1.03
N ALA A 315 -7.50 17.87 0.94
CA ALA A 315 -8.64 18.70 0.57
C ALA A 315 -8.78 19.90 1.53
N ARG A 316 -8.80 19.66 2.84
CA ARG A 316 -8.89 20.72 3.87
C ARG A 316 -7.72 21.69 3.77
N ALA A 317 -6.49 21.18 3.71
CA ALA A 317 -5.30 22.04 3.63
C ALA A 317 -5.28 22.88 2.34
N ALA A 318 -5.77 22.35 1.21
CA ALA A 318 -5.87 23.10 -0.04
C ALA A 318 -6.99 24.15 0.01
N GLU A 319 -8.15 23.87 0.64
CA GLU A 319 -9.22 24.84 0.88
C GLU A 319 -8.71 25.99 1.76
N GLU A 320 -8.04 25.69 2.88
CA GLU A 320 -7.47 26.69 3.80
C GLU A 320 -6.41 27.56 3.12
N ALA A 321 -5.55 26.95 2.30
CA ALA A 321 -4.50 27.68 1.59
C ALA A 321 -5.00 28.52 0.42
N GLY A 322 -6.12 28.14 -0.20
CA GLY A 322 -6.77 28.84 -1.31
C GLY A 322 -5.86 29.09 -2.51
N GLY A 323 -6.25 30.02 -3.39
CA GLY A 323 -5.44 30.52 -4.49
C GLY A 323 -4.77 29.43 -5.35
N ALA A 324 -3.47 29.56 -5.60
CA ALA A 324 -2.72 28.66 -6.47
C ALA A 324 -2.67 27.21 -5.99
N ALA A 325 -2.82 26.94 -4.68
CA ALA A 325 -2.85 25.58 -4.16
C ALA A 325 -4.14 24.86 -4.55
N LEU A 326 -5.28 25.53 -4.35
CA LEU A 326 -6.59 25.01 -4.73
C LEU A 326 -6.69 24.85 -6.26
N GLU A 327 -6.15 25.80 -7.01
CA GLU A 327 -6.06 25.71 -8.47
C GLU A 327 -5.22 24.50 -8.91
N GLY A 328 -4.05 24.30 -8.26
CA GLY A 328 -3.23 23.12 -8.52
C GLY A 328 -3.92 21.80 -8.22
N LEU A 329 -4.77 21.75 -7.17
CA LEU A 329 -5.56 20.58 -6.83
C LEU A 329 -6.64 20.28 -7.90
N ARG A 330 -7.21 21.30 -8.52
CA ARG A 330 -8.22 21.15 -9.60
C ARG A 330 -7.73 20.43 -10.84
N HIS A 331 -6.40 20.30 -11.02
CA HIS A 331 -5.82 19.51 -12.10
C HIS A 331 -5.87 18.00 -11.81
N THR A 332 -6.18 17.60 -10.58
CA THR A 332 -6.24 16.18 -10.21
C THR A 332 -7.48 15.53 -10.82
N ARG A 333 -7.27 14.81 -11.92
CA ARG A 333 -8.34 14.12 -12.64
C ARG A 333 -8.80 12.85 -11.92
N LEU A 334 -7.87 12.19 -11.24
CA LEU A 334 -8.12 10.92 -10.58
C LEU A 334 -7.43 10.84 -9.22
N GLY A 335 -8.22 10.57 -8.19
CA GLY A 335 -7.79 10.03 -6.90
C GLY A 335 -8.05 8.54 -6.85
N PHE A 336 -7.07 7.75 -6.41
CA PHE A 336 -7.19 6.30 -6.26
C PHE A 336 -6.97 5.92 -4.80
N ALA A 337 -8.03 5.50 -4.14
CA ALA A 337 -7.98 5.16 -2.72
C ALA A 337 -8.10 3.65 -2.49
N GLY A 338 -7.34 3.15 -1.54
CA GLY A 338 -7.35 1.74 -1.18
C GLY A 338 -7.09 1.50 0.30
N ALA A 339 -6.96 0.25 0.66
CA ALA A 339 -6.63 -0.26 2.00
C ALA A 339 -7.72 -0.08 3.07
N MET A 340 -8.68 0.81 2.88
CA MET A 340 -9.80 1.05 3.80
C MET A 340 -11.00 1.65 3.06
N PRO A 341 -12.22 1.52 3.60
CA PRO A 341 -13.40 2.20 3.06
C PRO A 341 -13.23 3.72 3.02
N ILE A 342 -13.84 4.38 2.03
CA ILE A 342 -13.82 5.84 1.91
C ILE A 342 -15.19 6.38 2.39
N PRO A 343 -15.21 7.31 3.35
CA PRO A 343 -16.44 8.00 3.72
C PRO A 343 -17.02 8.78 2.52
N THR A 344 -18.32 8.69 2.29
CA THR A 344 -19.00 9.41 1.21
C THR A 344 -18.72 10.92 1.23
N ALA A 345 -18.69 11.52 2.42
CA ALA A 345 -18.36 12.94 2.58
C ALA A 345 -16.95 13.30 2.07
N THR A 346 -15.97 12.37 2.19
CA THR A 346 -14.61 12.56 1.64
C THR A 346 -14.65 12.52 0.11
N VAL A 347 -15.39 11.58 -0.49
CA VAL A 347 -15.58 11.50 -1.95
C VAL A 347 -16.22 12.78 -2.48
N GLU A 348 -17.35 13.19 -1.91
CA GLU A 348 -18.09 14.39 -2.32
C GLU A 348 -17.25 15.66 -2.20
N ARG A 349 -16.51 15.82 -1.09
CA ARG A 349 -15.58 16.96 -0.92
C ARG A 349 -14.51 16.97 -1.98
N TRP A 350 -13.83 15.83 -2.17
CA TRP A 350 -12.75 15.71 -3.13
C TRP A 350 -13.19 16.07 -4.55
N GLU A 351 -14.28 15.46 -5.00
CA GLU A 351 -14.80 15.66 -6.35
C GLU A 351 -15.35 17.06 -6.59
N ARG A 352 -15.97 17.66 -5.59
CA ARG A 352 -16.37 19.07 -5.66
C ARG A 352 -15.17 20.02 -5.83
N LEU A 353 -14.03 19.72 -5.18
CA LEU A 353 -12.85 20.57 -5.24
C LEU A 353 -12.02 20.37 -6.50
N THR A 354 -11.89 19.14 -6.96
CA THR A 354 -11.04 18.77 -8.10
C THR A 354 -11.80 18.79 -9.43
N GLY A 355 -13.08 18.50 -9.42
CA GLY A 355 -13.85 18.15 -10.62
C GLY A 355 -13.49 16.78 -11.20
N GLY A 356 -12.51 16.07 -10.60
CA GLY A 356 -12.09 14.73 -10.97
C GLY A 356 -12.82 13.65 -10.16
N LEU A 357 -12.43 12.40 -10.35
CA LEU A 357 -13.01 11.25 -9.64
C LEU A 357 -12.13 10.83 -8.48
N LEU A 358 -12.76 10.35 -7.40
CA LEU A 358 -12.11 9.58 -6.34
C LEU A 358 -12.68 8.16 -6.36
N ILE A 359 -11.87 7.18 -6.76
CA ILE A 359 -12.30 5.79 -6.92
C ILE A 359 -11.65 4.89 -5.88
N GLU A 360 -12.33 3.79 -5.58
CA GLU A 360 -11.85 2.76 -4.66
C GLU A 360 -11.17 1.63 -5.43
N GLY A 361 -10.07 1.12 -4.84
CA GLY A 361 -9.41 -0.09 -5.27
C GLY A 361 -9.23 -1.07 -4.13
N TYR A 362 -9.31 -2.34 -4.44
CA TYR A 362 -9.12 -3.44 -3.51
C TYR A 362 -7.95 -4.31 -3.93
N GLY A 363 -7.22 -4.74 -2.92
CA GLY A 363 -6.13 -5.68 -3.09
C GLY A 363 -5.37 -5.94 -1.80
N MET A 364 -4.31 -6.67 -1.94
CA MET A 364 -3.44 -7.11 -0.86
C MET A 364 -2.02 -7.29 -1.39
N THR A 365 -1.05 -7.38 -0.51
CA THR A 365 0.36 -7.53 -0.90
C THR A 365 0.56 -8.71 -1.85
N GLU A 366 -0.17 -9.79 -1.64
CA GLU A 366 -0.18 -11.01 -2.44
C GLU A 366 -0.77 -10.83 -3.85
N CYS A 367 -1.32 -9.65 -4.16
CA CYS A 367 -1.78 -9.24 -5.50
C CYS A 367 -0.92 -8.14 -6.14
N ALA A 368 0.19 -7.75 -5.57
CA ALA A 368 1.22 -6.81 -6.08
C ALA A 368 0.79 -5.34 -6.40
N PRO A 369 -0.16 -4.66 -5.81
CA PRO A 369 -1.09 -5.07 -4.75
C PRO A 369 -2.54 -5.21 -5.18
N ILE A 370 -2.96 -4.82 -6.42
CA ILE A 370 -4.37 -4.61 -6.76
C ILE A 370 -4.98 -5.77 -7.53
N ALA A 371 -6.24 -6.07 -7.23
CA ALA A 371 -7.03 -7.09 -7.90
C ALA A 371 -8.35 -6.56 -8.47
N LEU A 372 -9.04 -5.68 -7.72
CA LEU A 372 -10.31 -5.09 -8.13
C LEU A 372 -10.27 -3.56 -7.98
N GLY A 373 -11.11 -2.86 -8.74
CA GLY A 373 -11.27 -1.43 -8.58
C GLY A 373 -12.58 -0.93 -9.18
N ASN A 374 -13.03 0.21 -8.67
CA ASN A 374 -14.11 0.93 -9.29
C ASN A 374 -13.66 1.46 -10.67
N PRO A 375 -14.50 1.39 -11.71
CA PRO A 375 -14.20 1.98 -13.00
C PRO A 375 -13.98 3.49 -12.90
N CYS A 376 -13.04 4.01 -13.68
CA CYS A 376 -12.76 5.45 -13.74
C CYS A 376 -13.83 6.21 -14.54
N THR A 377 -15.09 5.96 -14.23
CA THR A 377 -16.26 6.56 -14.88
C THR A 377 -17.31 7.00 -13.85
N PRO A 378 -18.24 7.91 -14.20
CA PRO A 378 -19.36 8.26 -13.34
C PRO A 378 -20.26 7.08 -12.94
N ALA A 379 -20.21 5.96 -13.68
CA ALA A 379 -20.98 4.75 -13.40
C ALA A 379 -20.39 3.88 -12.26
N ARG A 380 -19.26 4.31 -11.65
CA ARG A 380 -18.69 3.65 -10.48
C ARG A 380 -19.71 3.53 -9.34
N ARG A 381 -19.51 2.57 -8.45
CA ARG A 381 -20.34 2.34 -7.25
C ARG A 381 -19.51 2.57 -5.98
N PRO A 382 -19.49 3.78 -5.41
CA PRO A 382 -18.81 4.04 -4.14
C PRO A 382 -19.28 3.11 -3.03
N GLY A 383 -18.37 2.69 -2.14
CA GLY A 383 -18.65 1.72 -1.08
C GLY A 383 -18.55 0.26 -1.51
N THR A 384 -18.21 -0.01 -2.79
CA THR A 384 -17.89 -1.36 -3.28
C THR A 384 -16.39 -1.52 -3.53
N LEU A 385 -15.90 -2.75 -3.60
CA LEU A 385 -14.54 -3.05 -4.03
C LEU A 385 -14.35 -2.84 -5.54
N GLY A 386 -15.44 -2.58 -6.26
CA GLY A 386 -15.46 -2.45 -7.71
C GLY A 386 -15.61 -3.79 -8.42
N VAL A 387 -14.94 -3.92 -9.55
CA VAL A 387 -14.91 -5.10 -10.41
C VAL A 387 -13.47 -5.52 -10.70
N PRO A 388 -13.21 -6.79 -11.10
CA PRO A 388 -11.86 -7.26 -11.40
C PRO A 388 -11.17 -6.44 -12.48
N PHE A 389 -9.86 -6.25 -12.32
CA PHE A 389 -9.01 -5.73 -13.39
C PHE A 389 -8.91 -6.71 -14.56
N PRO A 390 -8.49 -6.27 -15.75
CA PRO A 390 -8.21 -7.19 -16.87
C PRO A 390 -7.37 -8.39 -16.45
N ASN A 391 -7.56 -9.53 -17.09
CA ASN A 391 -6.88 -10.79 -16.78
C ASN A 391 -7.10 -11.34 -15.35
N THR A 392 -8.03 -10.76 -14.59
CA THR A 392 -8.32 -11.19 -13.22
C THR A 392 -9.63 -11.95 -13.18
N ASP A 393 -9.59 -13.17 -12.67
CA ASP A 393 -10.75 -14.02 -12.44
C ASP A 393 -11.14 -14.00 -10.97
N LEU A 394 -12.43 -14.15 -10.71
CA LEU A 394 -13.00 -14.30 -9.37
C LEU A 394 -13.68 -15.65 -9.20
N ARG A 395 -13.59 -16.20 -8.01
CA ARG A 395 -14.38 -17.35 -7.55
C ARG A 395 -14.88 -17.06 -6.14
N ILE A 396 -16.15 -17.37 -5.88
CA ILE A 396 -16.74 -17.24 -4.56
C ILE A 396 -16.96 -18.64 -4.01
N VAL A 397 -16.37 -18.91 -2.87
CA VAL A 397 -16.41 -20.24 -2.24
C VAL A 397 -17.02 -20.18 -0.84
N ASP A 398 -17.47 -21.33 -0.35
CA ASP A 398 -17.96 -21.44 1.00
C ASP A 398 -16.85 -21.09 2.02
N VAL A 399 -17.22 -20.40 3.08
CA VAL A 399 -16.26 -19.90 4.08
C VAL A 399 -15.64 -21.03 4.91
N ASP A 400 -16.37 -22.12 5.11
CA ASP A 400 -15.92 -23.28 5.88
C ASP A 400 -15.23 -24.33 4.99
N ASP A 401 -15.66 -24.43 3.72
CA ASP A 401 -15.09 -25.36 2.74
C ASP A 401 -14.80 -24.66 1.40
N HIS A 402 -13.57 -24.19 1.24
CA HIS A 402 -13.12 -23.48 0.04
C HIS A 402 -13.16 -24.33 -1.26
N THR A 403 -13.43 -25.63 -1.19
CA THR A 403 -13.62 -26.48 -2.37
C THR A 403 -15.02 -26.37 -2.95
N VAL A 404 -15.96 -25.84 -2.18
CA VAL A 404 -17.36 -25.65 -2.57
C VAL A 404 -17.57 -24.26 -3.15
N VAL A 405 -17.87 -24.19 -4.45
CA VAL A 405 -18.25 -22.93 -5.11
C VAL A 405 -19.68 -22.55 -4.71
N VAL A 406 -19.88 -21.29 -4.34
CA VAL A 406 -21.20 -20.80 -3.92
C VAL A 406 -22.04 -20.47 -5.14
N GLU A 407 -23.22 -21.08 -5.21
CA GLU A 407 -24.24 -20.76 -6.21
C GLU A 407 -24.98 -19.44 -5.89
N PRO A 408 -25.47 -18.72 -6.91
CA PRO A 408 -26.28 -17.53 -6.67
C PRO A 408 -27.55 -17.86 -5.88
N ARG A 409 -27.95 -16.97 -4.97
CA ARG A 409 -29.25 -16.98 -4.32
C ARG A 409 -30.36 -16.61 -5.32
N GLU A 410 -31.62 -16.62 -4.89
CA GLU A 410 -32.78 -16.19 -5.70
C GLU A 410 -32.67 -14.74 -6.21
N ASP A 411 -32.00 -13.87 -5.44
CA ASP A 411 -31.69 -12.48 -5.80
C ASP A 411 -30.49 -12.32 -6.73
N GLY A 412 -29.86 -13.43 -7.13
CA GLY A 412 -28.67 -13.44 -7.98
C GLY A 412 -27.34 -13.14 -7.25
N VAL A 413 -27.38 -12.90 -5.93
CA VAL A 413 -26.18 -12.57 -5.13
C VAL A 413 -25.46 -13.85 -4.69
N ARG A 414 -24.14 -13.86 -4.78
CA ARG A 414 -23.24 -14.86 -4.18
C ARG A 414 -22.57 -14.26 -2.95
N ARG A 415 -22.56 -14.97 -1.83
CA ARG A 415 -21.86 -14.55 -0.62
C ARG A 415 -20.94 -15.66 -0.11
N GLY A 416 -19.64 -15.37 0.01
CA GLY A 416 -18.62 -16.32 0.46
C GLY A 416 -17.24 -15.74 0.50
N GLU A 417 -16.21 -16.57 0.70
CA GLU A 417 -14.81 -16.15 0.59
C GLU A 417 -14.45 -15.84 -0.87
N LEU A 418 -13.81 -14.70 -1.07
CA LEU A 418 -13.29 -14.29 -2.37
C LEU A 418 -11.98 -15.00 -2.68
N LEU A 419 -11.92 -15.68 -3.81
CA LEU A 419 -10.70 -16.15 -4.43
C LEU A 419 -10.40 -15.32 -5.69
N VAL A 420 -9.11 -15.03 -5.89
CA VAL A 420 -8.62 -14.24 -7.03
C VAL A 420 -7.57 -15.04 -7.78
N ARG A 421 -7.61 -14.99 -9.12
CA ARG A 421 -6.57 -15.57 -9.97
C ARG A 421 -6.21 -14.56 -11.06
N GLY A 422 -4.91 -14.37 -11.30
CA GLY A 422 -4.41 -13.46 -12.33
C GLY A 422 -2.89 -13.34 -12.30
N PRO A 423 -2.31 -12.65 -13.30
CA PRO A 423 -0.84 -12.52 -13.44
C PRO A 423 -0.19 -11.71 -12.31
N GLN A 424 -0.96 -10.93 -11.56
CA GLN A 424 -0.52 -10.14 -10.43
C GLN A 424 -0.39 -10.95 -9.13
N VAL A 425 -0.92 -12.18 -9.09
CA VAL A 425 -0.90 -13.02 -7.89
C VAL A 425 0.53 -13.51 -7.62
N PHE A 426 0.96 -13.41 -6.39
CA PHE A 426 2.30 -13.71 -5.90
C PHE A 426 2.74 -15.17 -6.13
N ALA A 427 4.04 -15.43 -6.01
CA ALA A 427 4.59 -16.77 -6.15
C ALA A 427 4.51 -17.62 -4.86
N GLY A 428 4.09 -17.03 -3.75
CA GLY A 428 4.02 -17.66 -2.43
C GLY A 428 4.72 -16.85 -1.35
N TYR A 429 4.87 -17.41 -0.16
CA TYR A 429 5.60 -16.80 0.95
C TYR A 429 7.02 -17.35 1.05
N TRP A 430 7.99 -16.47 1.28
CA TRP A 430 9.40 -16.80 1.40
C TRP A 430 9.64 -17.79 2.54
N ASN A 431 10.24 -18.95 2.21
CA ASN A 431 10.53 -20.02 3.16
C ASN A 431 9.34 -20.51 3.99
N ARG A 432 8.11 -20.40 3.46
CA ARG A 432 6.86 -20.79 4.13
C ARG A 432 5.98 -21.65 3.20
N PRO A 433 6.38 -22.90 2.88
CA PRO A 433 5.63 -23.72 1.94
C PRO A 433 4.22 -24.09 2.43
N GLU A 434 4.03 -24.33 3.73
CA GLU A 434 2.73 -24.70 4.30
C GLU A 434 1.75 -23.52 4.24
N GLU A 435 2.19 -22.33 4.65
CA GLU A 435 1.36 -21.13 4.57
C GLU A 435 1.08 -20.74 3.12
N THR A 436 2.02 -20.99 2.21
CA THR A 436 1.82 -20.82 0.77
C THR A 436 0.73 -21.74 0.26
N ALA A 437 0.79 -23.04 0.55
CA ALA A 437 -0.21 -24.02 0.13
C ALA A 437 -1.60 -23.73 0.71
N HIS A 438 -1.67 -23.12 1.92
CA HIS A 438 -2.94 -22.70 2.50
C HIS A 438 -3.54 -21.46 1.81
N GLN A 439 -2.70 -20.55 1.32
CA GLN A 439 -3.15 -19.29 0.75
C GLN A 439 -3.29 -19.33 -0.78
N LEU A 440 -2.36 -20.01 -1.46
CA LEU A 440 -2.29 -20.14 -2.91
C LEU A 440 -2.58 -21.60 -3.28
N LEU A 441 -3.75 -21.84 -3.85
CA LEU A 441 -4.19 -23.19 -4.27
C LEU A 441 -3.42 -23.65 -5.51
N GLU A 442 -3.33 -24.98 -5.72
CA GLU A 442 -2.55 -25.60 -6.80
C GLU A 442 -2.91 -25.09 -8.21
N ASP A 443 -4.17 -24.69 -8.44
CA ASP A 443 -4.66 -24.15 -9.70
C ASP A 443 -4.48 -22.61 -9.84
N GLY A 444 -3.68 -21.99 -8.95
CA GLY A 444 -3.31 -20.59 -8.99
C GLY A 444 -4.36 -19.62 -8.39
N TRP A 445 -5.34 -20.12 -7.68
CA TRP A 445 -6.30 -19.30 -6.95
C TRP A 445 -5.73 -18.85 -5.60
N LEU A 446 -5.65 -17.54 -5.42
CA LEU A 446 -5.32 -16.91 -4.15
C LEU A 446 -6.57 -16.81 -3.28
N ARG A 447 -6.54 -17.39 -2.11
CA ARG A 447 -7.53 -17.16 -1.06
C ARG A 447 -7.27 -15.81 -0.42
N THR A 448 -8.24 -14.90 -0.51
CA THR A 448 -8.04 -13.55 0.05
C THR A 448 -8.27 -13.50 1.56
N GLY A 449 -9.04 -14.43 2.09
CA GLY A 449 -9.54 -14.41 3.46
C GLY A 449 -10.58 -13.32 3.70
N ASP A 450 -11.09 -12.68 2.65
CA ASP A 450 -12.14 -11.68 2.71
C ASP A 450 -13.49 -12.29 2.27
N VAL A 451 -14.53 -12.09 3.06
CA VAL A 451 -15.90 -12.47 2.73
C VAL A 451 -16.55 -11.34 1.96
N VAL A 452 -17.11 -11.67 0.80
CA VAL A 452 -17.72 -10.69 -0.09
C VAL A 452 -19.13 -11.08 -0.49
N GLU A 453 -19.89 -10.12 -0.98
CA GLU A 453 -21.09 -10.30 -1.80
C GLU A 453 -20.79 -9.87 -3.23
N VAL A 454 -21.18 -10.70 -4.20
CA VAL A 454 -21.06 -10.42 -5.62
C VAL A 454 -22.44 -10.48 -6.24
N ASP A 455 -22.88 -9.35 -6.82
CA ASP A 455 -24.18 -9.27 -7.49
C ASP A 455 -24.18 -9.95 -8.87
N GLY A 456 -25.37 -10.14 -9.45
CA GLY A 456 -25.52 -10.80 -10.76
C GLY A 456 -24.82 -10.10 -11.91
N THR A 457 -24.34 -8.86 -11.73
CA THR A 457 -23.60 -8.07 -12.72
C THR A 457 -22.09 -8.01 -12.43
N GLY A 458 -21.64 -8.62 -11.33
CA GLY A 458 -20.23 -8.79 -11.00
C GLY A 458 -19.62 -7.71 -10.10
N TRP A 459 -20.44 -6.81 -9.53
CA TRP A 459 -19.96 -5.88 -8.50
C TRP A 459 -19.67 -6.61 -7.20
N VAL A 460 -18.52 -6.31 -6.63
CA VAL A 460 -18.02 -6.94 -5.40
C VAL A 460 -18.13 -5.96 -4.23
N THR A 461 -18.77 -6.39 -3.16
CA THR A 461 -18.88 -5.64 -1.90
C THR A 461 -18.22 -6.42 -0.77
N LEU A 462 -17.34 -5.79 -0.02
CA LEU A 462 -16.73 -6.40 1.16
C LEU A 462 -17.77 -6.54 2.28
N VAL A 463 -17.85 -7.74 2.85
CA VAL A 463 -18.70 -8.00 4.03
C VAL A 463 -17.83 -7.96 5.29
N ASP A 464 -16.76 -8.78 5.34
CA ASP A 464 -15.81 -8.85 6.45
C ASP A 464 -14.61 -9.74 6.11
N ARG A 465 -13.79 -10.05 7.13
CA ARG A 465 -12.68 -11.00 7.03
C ARG A 465 -12.99 -12.32 7.71
N VAL A 466 -12.65 -13.42 7.07
CA VAL A 466 -12.84 -14.78 7.62
C VAL A 466 -12.24 -14.89 9.02
N LYS A 467 -11.03 -14.37 9.24
CA LYS A 467 -10.31 -14.45 10.52
C LYS A 467 -10.81 -13.48 11.59
N GLU A 468 -11.61 -12.49 11.22
CA GLU A 468 -12.16 -11.48 12.13
C GLU A 468 -13.61 -11.79 12.51
N MET A 469 -14.22 -12.82 11.89
CA MET A 469 -15.56 -13.30 12.25
C MET A 469 -15.60 -13.74 13.71
N ILE A 470 -16.68 -13.38 14.38
CA ILE A 470 -16.97 -13.76 15.77
C ILE A 470 -18.00 -14.89 15.74
N ILE A 471 -17.76 -15.95 16.47
CA ILE A 471 -18.69 -17.09 16.56
C ILE A 471 -19.49 -16.99 17.84
N VAL A 472 -20.80 -16.76 17.73
CA VAL A 472 -21.72 -16.62 18.86
C VAL A 472 -22.82 -17.68 18.78
N GLY A 473 -22.78 -18.69 19.62
CA GLY A 473 -23.78 -19.77 19.60
C GLY A 473 -23.85 -20.50 18.25
N GLY A 474 -22.71 -20.64 17.56
CA GLY A 474 -22.64 -21.25 16.23
C GLY A 474 -23.03 -20.32 15.08
N PHE A 475 -23.44 -19.07 15.36
CA PHE A 475 -23.74 -18.06 14.34
C PHE A 475 -22.52 -17.20 14.04
N LYS A 476 -22.31 -16.90 12.75
CA LYS A 476 -21.25 -16.02 12.27
C LYS A 476 -21.68 -14.55 12.41
N VAL A 477 -20.96 -13.80 13.24
CA VAL A 477 -21.10 -12.35 13.37
C VAL A 477 -19.96 -11.69 12.62
N TYR A 478 -20.30 -10.72 11.80
CA TYR A 478 -19.36 -9.93 11.00
C TYR A 478 -19.11 -8.59 11.70
N PRO A 479 -17.95 -8.39 12.33
CA PRO A 479 -17.65 -7.17 13.09
C PRO A 479 -17.90 -5.89 12.31
N SER A 480 -17.49 -5.84 11.03
CA SER A 480 -17.65 -4.65 10.20
C SER A 480 -19.12 -4.23 10.03
N GLN A 481 -20.04 -5.18 9.93
CA GLN A 481 -21.47 -4.88 9.83
C GLN A 481 -22.03 -4.23 11.10
N VAL A 482 -21.56 -4.66 12.27
CA VAL A 482 -21.94 -4.05 13.55
C VAL A 482 -21.31 -2.67 13.69
N GLU A 483 -20.03 -2.53 13.33
CA GLU A 483 -19.32 -1.25 13.34
C GLU A 483 -19.98 -0.21 12.44
N ASP A 484 -20.40 -0.57 11.23
CA ASP A 484 -21.02 0.34 10.28
C ASP A 484 -22.30 0.97 10.83
N HIS A 485 -23.07 0.20 11.59
CA HIS A 485 -24.24 0.74 12.26
C HIS A 485 -23.88 1.58 13.48
N LEU A 486 -22.97 1.10 14.34
CA LEU A 486 -22.59 1.83 15.55
C LEU A 486 -21.84 3.14 15.22
N ARG A 487 -21.12 3.21 14.11
CA ARG A 487 -20.45 4.45 13.65
C ARG A 487 -21.43 5.58 13.33
N THR A 488 -22.70 5.24 13.05
CA THR A 488 -23.75 6.24 12.83
C THR A 488 -24.51 6.62 14.10
N MET A 489 -24.13 6.08 15.26
CA MET A 489 -24.71 6.41 16.54
C MET A 489 -24.25 7.80 16.96
N PRO A 490 -25.17 8.71 17.36
CA PRO A 490 -24.80 10.04 17.85
C PRO A 490 -23.77 9.98 18.99
N GLY A 491 -22.74 10.81 18.91
CA GLY A 491 -21.65 10.87 19.90
C GLY A 491 -20.55 9.84 19.71
N VAL A 492 -20.63 8.94 18.72
CA VAL A 492 -19.58 7.98 18.39
C VAL A 492 -18.72 8.53 17.27
N ALA A 493 -17.43 8.78 17.56
CA ALA A 493 -16.43 9.22 16.59
C ALA A 493 -15.83 8.04 15.82
N ASP A 494 -15.60 6.90 16.51
CA ASP A 494 -15.07 5.68 15.88
C ASP A 494 -15.44 4.44 16.71
N VAL A 495 -15.35 3.25 16.08
CA VAL A 495 -15.73 1.99 16.73
C VAL A 495 -14.92 0.83 16.18
N ALA A 496 -14.58 -0.11 17.07
CA ALA A 496 -14.09 -1.44 16.70
C ALA A 496 -14.89 -2.51 17.44
N VAL A 497 -15.29 -3.55 16.71
CA VAL A 497 -16.02 -4.71 17.27
C VAL A 497 -15.12 -5.93 17.21
N VAL A 498 -15.03 -6.64 18.34
CA VAL A 498 -14.18 -7.83 18.48
C VAL A 498 -14.90 -8.94 19.26
N GLY A 499 -14.49 -10.18 19.00
CA GLY A 499 -14.91 -11.34 19.79
C GLY A 499 -14.04 -11.49 21.03
N ILE A 500 -14.65 -11.69 22.19
CA ILE A 500 -13.94 -12.06 23.40
C ILE A 500 -14.37 -13.45 23.79
N ALA A 501 -13.41 -14.40 23.80
CA ALA A 501 -13.68 -15.78 24.17
C ALA A 501 -14.27 -15.88 25.58
N THR A 502 -15.26 -16.74 25.75
CA THR A 502 -15.87 -17.06 27.04
C THR A 502 -15.44 -18.44 27.51
N ASP A 503 -15.56 -18.70 28.81
CA ASP A 503 -15.26 -20.02 29.39
C ASP A 503 -16.16 -21.15 28.80
N ALA A 504 -17.28 -20.80 28.19
CA ALA A 504 -18.18 -21.73 27.53
C ALA A 504 -17.77 -22.16 26.13
N GLY A 505 -16.65 -21.60 25.59
CA GLY A 505 -16.12 -21.91 24.26
C GLY A 505 -16.77 -21.14 23.12
N ASP A 506 -17.65 -20.18 23.41
CA ASP A 506 -18.26 -19.24 22.50
C ASP A 506 -17.59 -17.87 22.65
N ASP A 507 -17.74 -17.01 21.63
CA ASP A 507 -17.35 -15.61 21.74
C ASP A 507 -18.51 -14.73 22.21
N ARG A 508 -18.18 -13.64 22.91
CA ARG A 508 -19.10 -12.53 23.13
C ARG A 508 -18.67 -11.33 22.29
N VAL A 509 -19.63 -10.62 21.75
CA VAL A 509 -19.39 -9.41 20.96
C VAL A 509 -19.09 -8.25 21.90
N LEU A 510 -17.89 -7.64 21.77
CA LEU A 510 -17.48 -6.43 22.46
C LEU A 510 -17.38 -5.28 21.46
N ALA A 511 -17.97 -4.13 21.77
CA ALA A 511 -17.81 -2.88 21.03
C ALA A 511 -16.90 -1.91 21.81
N ALA A 512 -15.75 -1.57 21.22
CA ALA A 512 -14.84 -0.53 21.71
C ALA A 512 -15.16 0.78 20.97
N LEU A 513 -15.61 1.80 21.70
CA LEU A 513 -16.07 3.08 21.16
C LEU A 513 -15.06 4.18 21.45
N VAL A 514 -14.77 5.02 20.46
CA VAL A 514 -14.15 6.33 20.63
C VAL A 514 -15.29 7.35 20.52
N LEU A 515 -15.42 8.23 21.50
CA LEU A 515 -16.49 9.22 21.53
C LEU A 515 -16.05 10.55 20.89
N GLU A 516 -17.03 11.31 20.41
CA GLU A 516 -16.82 12.69 20.03
C GLU A 516 -16.48 13.54 21.26
N GLU A 517 -15.81 14.68 21.08
CA GLU A 517 -15.51 15.63 22.15
C GLU A 517 -16.81 16.06 22.85
N ASP A 518 -16.83 15.99 24.18
CA ASP A 518 -18.01 16.30 25.02
C ASP A 518 -19.21 15.33 24.90
N ALA A 519 -19.11 14.20 24.19
CA ALA A 519 -20.17 13.21 24.14
C ALA A 519 -20.28 12.43 25.47
N ALA A 520 -21.52 12.16 25.91
CA ALA A 520 -21.77 11.33 27.08
C ALA A 520 -21.44 9.86 26.76
N GLU A 521 -20.87 9.15 27.74
CA GLU A 521 -20.58 7.72 27.61
C GLU A 521 -21.89 6.91 27.53
N PRO A 522 -22.14 6.20 26.42
CA PRO A 522 -23.36 5.42 26.26
C PRO A 522 -23.32 4.14 27.11
N THR A 523 -24.45 3.78 27.69
CA THR A 523 -24.64 2.50 28.37
C THR A 523 -24.72 1.35 27.36
N LEU A 524 -24.46 0.12 27.82
CA LEU A 524 -24.66 -1.08 27.00
C LEU A 524 -26.08 -1.16 26.43
N ASP A 525 -27.10 -0.81 27.23
CA ASP A 525 -28.49 -0.89 26.80
C ASP A 525 -28.81 0.15 25.70
N GLU A 526 -28.25 1.33 25.75
CA GLU A 526 -28.38 2.35 24.70
C GLU A 526 -27.73 1.90 23.39
N VAL A 527 -26.50 1.35 23.44
CA VAL A 527 -25.80 0.80 22.28
C VAL A 527 -26.59 -0.35 21.66
N ARG A 528 -27.12 -1.24 22.50
CA ARG A 528 -27.96 -2.37 22.04
C ARG A 528 -29.25 -1.89 21.41
N ALA A 529 -29.95 -0.97 22.06
CA ALA A 529 -31.20 -0.39 21.54
C ALA A 529 -30.96 0.31 20.19
N TYR A 530 -29.82 0.99 20.02
CA TYR A 530 -29.46 1.61 18.76
C TYR A 530 -29.21 0.57 17.65
N ALA A 531 -28.54 -0.53 17.97
CA ALA A 531 -28.23 -1.59 17.02
C ALA A 531 -29.41 -2.54 16.75
N GLU A 532 -30.43 -2.57 17.65
CA GLU A 532 -31.59 -3.46 17.51
C GLU A 532 -32.38 -3.18 16.23
N GLY A 533 -32.74 -4.25 15.51
CA GLY A 533 -33.41 -4.14 14.20
C GLY A 533 -32.48 -3.78 13.02
N ARG A 534 -31.22 -3.39 13.29
CA ARG A 534 -30.21 -3.11 12.27
C ARG A 534 -29.23 -4.26 12.08
N VAL A 535 -28.96 -5.01 13.16
CA VAL A 535 -28.16 -6.24 13.13
C VAL A 535 -28.94 -7.41 13.75
N PRO A 536 -28.61 -8.67 13.43
CA PRO A 536 -29.21 -9.84 14.06
C PRO A 536 -29.02 -9.82 15.58
N ARG A 537 -29.98 -10.37 16.34
CA ARG A 537 -29.93 -10.37 17.82
C ARG A 537 -28.68 -11.04 18.41
N TYR A 538 -28.14 -12.05 17.76
CA TYR A 538 -26.89 -12.70 18.17
C TYR A 538 -25.66 -11.83 17.94
N ALA A 539 -25.71 -10.84 17.05
CA ALA A 539 -24.63 -9.89 16.74
C ALA A 539 -24.66 -8.63 17.63
N LEU A 540 -25.69 -8.44 18.45
CA LEU A 540 -25.78 -7.30 19.37
C LEU A 540 -24.64 -7.35 20.38
N PRO A 541 -23.94 -6.22 20.64
CA PRO A 541 -22.89 -6.15 21.64
C PRO A 541 -23.36 -6.66 23.01
N ARG A 542 -22.51 -7.43 23.66
CA ARG A 542 -22.71 -7.89 25.04
C ARG A 542 -21.83 -7.16 26.04
N GLU A 543 -20.88 -6.39 25.51
CA GLU A 543 -19.99 -5.54 26.26
C GLU A 543 -19.66 -4.29 25.46
N VAL A 544 -19.55 -3.15 26.14
CA VAL A 544 -19.14 -1.87 25.57
C VAL A 544 -17.98 -1.32 26.38
N ARG A 545 -16.96 -0.81 25.72
CA ARG A 545 -15.82 -0.14 26.32
C ARG A 545 -15.57 1.19 25.60
N VAL A 546 -15.46 2.26 26.36
CA VAL A 546 -15.01 3.54 25.83
C VAL A 546 -13.48 3.59 25.92
N VAL A 547 -12.84 4.04 24.85
CA VAL A 547 -11.39 4.17 24.73
C VAL A 547 -11.04 5.53 24.13
N ASP A 548 -9.87 6.08 24.48
CA ASP A 548 -9.43 7.36 23.93
C ASP A 548 -9.10 7.25 22.43
N GLU A 549 -8.52 6.11 22.03
CA GLU A 549 -8.15 5.85 20.65
C GLU A 549 -8.16 4.35 20.32
N LEU A 550 -8.35 4.02 19.05
CA LEU A 550 -8.21 2.66 18.52
C LEU A 550 -6.81 2.46 17.95
N PRO A 551 -6.16 1.30 18.21
CA PRO A 551 -4.86 0.99 17.62
C PRO A 551 -4.98 0.88 16.10
N ARG A 552 -4.06 1.55 15.38
CA ARG A 552 -4.07 1.62 13.92
C ARG A 552 -2.72 1.21 13.34
N SER A 553 -2.78 0.63 12.13
CA SER A 553 -1.61 0.41 11.30
C SER A 553 -1.09 1.76 10.74
N GLN A 554 0.09 1.74 10.15
CA GLN A 554 0.71 2.94 9.55
C GLN A 554 -0.10 3.56 8.41
N ILE A 555 -0.93 2.77 7.73
CA ILE A 555 -1.89 3.24 6.72
C ILE A 555 -3.25 3.57 7.33
N GLY A 556 -3.36 3.67 8.67
CA GLY A 556 -4.56 4.10 9.39
C GLY A 556 -5.63 3.04 9.61
N LYS A 557 -5.41 1.77 9.20
CA LYS A 557 -6.37 0.68 9.41
C LYS A 557 -6.44 0.28 10.88
N VAL A 558 -7.66 0.13 11.44
CA VAL A 558 -7.86 -0.36 12.81
C VAL A 558 -7.33 -1.80 12.95
N MET A 559 -6.54 -2.04 13.98
CA MET A 559 -5.94 -3.33 14.30
C MET A 559 -6.78 -4.07 15.35
N ARG A 560 -7.90 -4.71 14.91
CA ARG A 560 -8.85 -5.39 15.80
C ARG A 560 -8.18 -6.40 16.74
N ARG A 561 -7.13 -7.09 16.29
CA ARG A 561 -6.35 -7.98 17.15
C ARG A 561 -5.80 -7.28 18.40
N LEU A 562 -5.23 -6.08 18.25
CA LEU A 562 -4.72 -5.31 19.39
C LEU A 562 -5.85 -4.80 20.30
N VAL A 563 -7.02 -4.50 19.72
CA VAL A 563 -8.22 -4.19 20.50
C VAL A 563 -8.64 -5.41 21.32
N GLN A 564 -8.73 -6.57 20.68
CA GLN A 564 -9.08 -7.84 21.33
C GLN A 564 -8.11 -8.19 22.46
N GLU A 565 -6.79 -8.14 22.21
CA GLU A 565 -5.73 -8.41 23.21
C GLU A 565 -5.84 -7.50 24.43
N ARG A 566 -6.25 -6.24 24.24
CA ARG A 566 -6.42 -5.27 25.33
C ARG A 566 -7.52 -5.67 26.31
N PHE A 567 -8.56 -6.36 25.84
CA PHE A 567 -9.74 -6.72 26.62
C PHE A 567 -9.86 -8.22 26.95
N THR A 568 -8.94 -9.04 26.48
CA THR A 568 -8.86 -10.47 26.80
C THR A 568 -8.02 -10.75 28.07
N ARG A 569 -7.31 -9.73 28.62
CA ARG A 569 -6.44 -9.84 29.80
C ARG A 569 -7.20 -9.63 31.09
#